data_544c5f7cd8b8edd376920655278436c2
#
_entry.id   544c5f7cd8b8edd376920655278436c2
#
_cell.length_a   1.000
_cell.length_b   1.000
_cell.length_c   1.000
_cell.angle_alpha   90.00
_cell.angle_beta   90.00
_cell.angle_gamma   90.00
#
_symmetry.space_group_name_H-M   'P 1'
#
loop_
_entity.id
_entity.type
_entity.pdbx_description
1 polymer ?
#
loop_
_entity_poly.entity_id
_entity_poly.type
_entity_poly.pdbx_seq_one_letter_code
_entity_poly.pdbx_strand_id
1 'polypeptide(L)'
;MIELSGVTKSFGSKHVLRGIELQLDRGKSLVVIGGSGTGKSVLLKCILGLVRPDEGLITLEGQNVLTAEREAFLARFGMLFQGGALFDSLRVWENVAFRLMRGPLKRPKDEAREIAVEKLRRVGLGPETADLFPAELSGGMQKRVGLARAIAAEPEIIFFDEPTTGLDPIMAGVINALIREIVTEMGATAITITHDMTSVRAIADRVAMLHDGLIRWSGPVGEMDSTPDPYVQQFIHGRATGPIAAVR
;
A
#
# COMPACT_ATOMS: atom_id res chain seq x y z
N MET A 1 8.45 14.46 -3.07
CA MET A 1 7.13 14.13 -2.54
C MET A 1 7.19 13.40 -1.20
N ILE A 2 7.60 12.15 -1.12
CA ILE A 2 7.89 11.45 0.15
C ILE A 2 9.40 11.19 0.22
N GLU A 3 10.04 11.62 1.31
CA GLU A 3 11.47 11.45 1.51
C GLU A 3 11.73 10.86 2.90
N LEU A 4 12.61 9.88 2.95
CA LEU A 4 13.09 9.24 4.16
C LEU A 4 14.60 9.39 4.19
N SER A 5 15.13 9.95 5.27
CA SER A 5 16.57 10.14 5.48
C SER A 5 16.99 9.56 6.82
N GLY A 6 17.85 8.54 6.79
CA GLY A 6 18.47 7.91 7.95
C GLY A 6 17.48 7.27 8.91
N VAL A 7 16.32 6.79 8.41
CA VAL A 7 15.23 6.32 9.28
C VAL A 7 15.59 5.00 9.95
N THR A 8 15.63 5.01 11.28
CA THR A 8 15.87 3.83 12.12
C THR A 8 14.65 3.47 12.96
N LYS A 9 14.49 2.18 13.24
CA LYS A 9 13.48 1.68 14.18
C LYS A 9 13.88 0.35 14.80
N SER A 10 13.83 0.30 16.13
CA SER A 10 14.08 -0.89 16.91
C SER A 10 12.91 -1.22 17.83
N PHE A 11 12.76 -2.49 18.17
CA PHE A 11 11.83 -2.98 19.18
C PHE A 11 12.60 -3.88 20.13
N GLY A 12 12.90 -3.36 21.33
CA GLY A 12 13.84 -4.01 22.25
C GLY A 12 15.23 -4.12 21.61
N SER A 13 15.81 -5.30 21.59
CA SER A 13 17.11 -5.57 20.96
C SER A 13 17.05 -5.77 19.44
N LYS A 14 15.85 -5.84 18.84
CA LYS A 14 15.68 -6.11 17.41
C LYS A 14 15.70 -4.80 16.61
N HIS A 15 16.77 -4.56 15.86
CA HIS A 15 16.86 -3.45 14.89
C HIS A 15 16.11 -3.83 13.62
N VAL A 16 14.98 -3.18 13.36
CA VAL A 16 14.09 -3.49 12.22
C VAL A 16 14.35 -2.60 11.02
N LEU A 17 14.55 -1.30 11.23
CA LEU A 17 15.01 -0.35 10.22
C LEU A 17 16.36 0.22 10.70
N ARG A 18 17.34 0.27 9.80
CA ARG A 18 18.75 0.50 10.15
C ARG A 18 19.37 1.68 9.40
N GLY A 19 18.56 2.69 9.05
CA GLY A 19 18.98 3.84 8.27
C GLY A 19 18.40 3.77 6.85
N ILE A 20 17.09 3.92 6.74
CA ILE A 20 16.39 3.90 5.45
C ILE A 20 16.59 5.23 4.74
N GLU A 21 17.12 5.15 3.53
CA GLU A 21 17.15 6.23 2.54
C GLU A 21 16.19 5.87 1.42
N LEU A 22 15.15 6.67 1.19
CA LEU A 22 14.15 6.39 0.15
C LEU A 22 13.49 7.68 -0.30
N GLN A 23 13.30 7.81 -1.61
CA GLN A 23 12.57 8.92 -2.22
C GLN A 23 11.51 8.40 -3.16
N LEU A 24 10.34 9.02 -3.11
CA LEU A 24 9.24 8.76 -4.02
C LEU A 24 8.66 10.08 -4.55
N ASP A 25 8.70 10.22 -5.87
CA ASP A 25 8.15 11.38 -6.56
C ASP A 25 6.61 11.35 -6.63
N ARG A 26 6.01 12.53 -6.76
CA ARG A 26 4.56 12.66 -6.88
C ARG A 26 4.05 11.94 -8.14
N GLY A 27 2.90 11.28 -8.03
CA GLY A 27 2.25 10.56 -9.13
C GLY A 27 2.99 9.30 -9.59
N LYS A 28 3.98 8.83 -8.80
CA LYS A 28 4.70 7.58 -9.09
C LYS A 28 4.26 6.45 -8.18
N SER A 29 4.35 5.24 -8.70
CA SER A 29 4.09 4.00 -7.96
C SER A 29 5.40 3.35 -7.54
N LEU A 30 5.65 3.29 -6.24
CA LEU A 30 6.77 2.57 -5.64
C LEU A 30 6.30 1.22 -5.11
N VAL A 31 6.97 0.16 -5.48
CA VAL A 31 6.76 -1.15 -4.86
C VAL A 31 7.94 -1.51 -3.98
N VAL A 32 7.68 -1.79 -2.70
CA VAL A 32 8.67 -2.26 -1.74
C VAL A 32 8.61 -3.79 -1.66
N ILE A 33 9.67 -4.44 -2.12
CA ILE A 33 9.82 -5.89 -2.07
C ILE A 33 10.77 -6.31 -0.94
N GLY A 34 10.73 -7.58 -0.56
CA GLY A 34 11.62 -8.16 0.46
C GLY A 34 10.97 -9.33 1.18
N GLY A 35 11.77 -10.14 1.84
CA GLY A 35 11.32 -11.33 2.57
C GLY A 35 10.32 -11.02 3.69
N SER A 36 9.70 -12.06 4.25
CA SER A 36 8.85 -11.91 5.42
C SER A 36 9.68 -11.41 6.62
N GLY A 37 9.10 -10.49 7.41
CA GLY A 37 9.75 -9.97 8.60
C GLY A 37 10.89 -8.97 8.38
N THR A 38 11.17 -8.55 7.14
CA THR A 38 12.27 -7.59 6.83
C THR A 38 11.97 -6.15 7.25
N GLY A 39 10.74 -5.84 7.74
CA GLY A 39 10.42 -4.51 8.23
C GLY A 39 9.50 -3.69 7.31
N LYS A 40 9.00 -4.23 6.20
CA LYS A 40 8.15 -3.51 5.23
C LYS A 40 6.93 -2.85 5.88
N SER A 41 6.18 -3.59 6.70
CA SER A 41 5.02 -3.05 7.41
C SER A 41 5.41 -2.03 8.51
N VAL A 42 6.62 -2.14 9.09
CA VAL A 42 7.14 -1.14 10.03
C VAL A 42 7.50 0.15 9.29
N LEU A 43 8.16 0.03 8.13
CA LEU A 43 8.45 1.16 7.25
C LEU A 43 7.17 1.92 6.88
N LEU A 44 6.13 1.19 6.44
CA LEU A 44 4.83 1.77 6.13
C LEU A 44 4.22 2.51 7.32
N LYS A 45 4.24 1.89 8.52
CA LYS A 45 3.72 2.51 9.74
C LYS A 45 4.52 3.75 10.14
N CYS A 46 5.82 3.79 9.87
CA CYS A 46 6.64 4.99 10.10
C CYS A 46 6.25 6.11 9.13
N ILE A 47 6.06 5.82 7.84
CA ILE A 47 5.61 6.81 6.83
C ILE A 47 4.23 7.38 7.21
N LEU A 48 3.32 6.55 7.68
CA LEU A 48 2.00 6.99 8.18
C LEU A 48 2.07 7.70 9.53
N GLY A 49 3.26 7.76 10.18
CA GLY A 49 3.43 8.30 11.52
C GLY A 49 2.69 7.48 12.60
N LEU A 50 2.28 6.25 12.30
CA LEU A 50 1.66 5.31 13.27
C LEU A 50 2.70 4.73 14.24
N VAL A 51 3.94 4.63 13.79
CA VAL A 51 5.11 4.24 14.59
C VAL A 51 6.13 5.35 14.46
N ARG A 52 6.55 5.91 15.58
CA ARG A 52 7.62 6.93 15.59
C ARG A 52 8.96 6.23 15.32
N PRO A 53 9.74 6.67 14.31
CA PRO A 53 11.13 6.26 14.16
C PRO A 53 11.94 6.63 15.38
N ASP A 54 13.04 5.91 15.62
CA ASP A 54 13.96 6.22 16.71
C ASP A 54 14.87 7.38 16.29
N GLU A 55 15.34 7.36 15.02
CA GLU A 55 16.15 8.42 14.42
C GLU A 55 15.73 8.64 12.96
N GLY A 56 16.27 9.69 12.35
CA GLY A 56 16.02 10.06 10.97
C GLY A 56 14.80 10.94 10.76
N LEU A 57 14.55 11.27 9.54
CA LEU A 57 13.48 12.19 9.12
C LEU A 57 12.61 11.55 8.05
N ILE A 58 11.31 11.72 8.18
CA ILE A 58 10.33 11.39 7.13
C ILE A 58 9.57 12.66 6.79
N THR A 59 9.59 13.05 5.52
CA THR A 59 8.85 14.22 5.05
C THR A 59 7.86 13.84 3.95
N LEU A 60 6.76 14.56 3.95
CA LEU A 60 5.79 14.59 2.86
C LEU A 60 5.70 16.03 2.36
N GLU A 61 6.14 16.27 1.13
CA GLU A 61 6.25 17.62 0.53
C GLU A 61 7.02 18.60 1.42
N GLY A 62 8.12 18.14 2.01
CA GLY A 62 8.96 18.92 2.91
C GLY A 62 8.42 19.05 4.34
N GLN A 63 7.20 18.64 4.61
CA GLN A 63 6.61 18.66 5.95
C GLN A 63 6.95 17.38 6.71
N ASN A 64 7.49 17.49 7.92
CA ASN A 64 7.78 16.35 8.77
C ASN A 64 6.48 15.66 9.22
N VAL A 65 6.36 14.36 8.94
CA VAL A 65 5.16 13.55 9.24
C VAL A 65 4.84 13.45 10.74
N LEU A 66 5.84 13.64 11.62
CA LEU A 66 5.64 13.56 13.05
C LEU A 66 5.12 14.86 13.70
N THR A 67 5.26 15.99 12.99
CA THR A 67 4.81 17.31 13.47
C THR A 67 3.57 17.80 12.72
N ALA A 68 3.14 17.11 11.68
CA ALA A 68 1.92 17.42 10.94
C ALA A 68 0.68 17.26 11.84
N GLU A 69 -0.34 18.09 11.60
CA GLU A 69 -1.64 17.93 12.23
C GLU A 69 -2.23 16.57 11.81
N ARG A 70 -2.53 15.72 12.81
CA ARG A 70 -2.73 14.29 12.62
C ARG A 70 -3.89 13.93 11.72
N GLU A 71 -5.06 14.57 11.91
CA GLU A 71 -6.26 14.25 11.15
C GLU A 71 -6.16 14.72 9.70
N ALA A 72 -5.69 15.95 9.48
CA ALA A 72 -5.48 16.49 8.14
C ALA A 72 -4.39 15.70 7.40
N PHE A 73 -3.32 15.33 8.09
CA PHE A 73 -2.27 14.49 7.50
C PHE A 73 -2.82 13.14 7.04
N LEU A 74 -3.52 12.41 7.91
CA LEU A 74 -4.10 11.12 7.57
C LEU A 74 -5.22 11.23 6.53
N ALA A 75 -5.87 12.39 6.41
CA ALA A 75 -6.89 12.62 5.39
C ALA A 75 -6.34 12.50 3.96
N ARG A 76 -5.04 12.75 3.77
CA ARG A 76 -4.37 12.67 2.46
C ARG A 76 -4.12 11.23 1.98
N PHE A 77 -4.28 10.21 2.84
CA PHE A 77 -3.95 8.84 2.52
C PHE A 77 -5.18 7.96 2.32
N GLY A 78 -5.12 7.09 1.33
CA GLY A 78 -5.97 5.90 1.21
C GLY A 78 -5.18 4.66 1.57
N MET A 79 -5.86 3.60 2.02
CA MET A 79 -5.17 2.34 2.35
C MET A 79 -6.02 1.12 2.02
N LEU A 80 -5.44 0.21 1.25
CA LEU A 80 -5.91 -1.16 1.09
C LEU A 80 -5.05 -2.07 1.97
N PHE A 81 -5.66 -2.62 3.00
CA PHE A 81 -5.02 -3.57 3.90
C PHE A 81 -5.01 -4.98 3.34
N GLN A 82 -4.09 -5.81 3.79
CA GLN A 82 -4.09 -7.24 3.54
C GLN A 82 -5.47 -7.86 3.89
N GLY A 83 -6.03 -8.68 3.01
CA GLY A 83 -7.36 -9.27 3.23
C GLY A 83 -8.55 -8.31 3.04
N GLY A 84 -8.31 -7.04 2.62
CA GLY A 84 -9.37 -6.02 2.54
C GLY A 84 -9.68 -5.37 3.90
N ALA A 85 -9.59 -6.09 5.01
CA ALA A 85 -9.85 -5.64 6.40
C ALA A 85 -11.15 -4.82 6.50
N LEU A 86 -12.24 -5.37 5.99
CA LEU A 86 -13.56 -4.76 6.07
C LEU A 86 -14.13 -4.93 7.49
N PHE A 87 -14.97 -4.00 7.87
CA PHE A 87 -15.74 -4.08 9.12
C PHE A 87 -16.95 -5.00 8.91
N ASP A 88 -16.95 -6.17 9.51
CA ASP A 88 -17.99 -7.20 9.33
C ASP A 88 -19.40 -6.74 9.73
N SER A 89 -19.48 -5.81 10.69
CA SER A 89 -20.74 -5.25 11.18
C SER A 89 -21.31 -4.12 10.31
N LEU A 90 -20.57 -3.66 9.29
CA LEU A 90 -20.99 -2.60 8.39
C LEU A 90 -21.33 -3.16 7.01
N ARG A 91 -22.34 -2.55 6.38
CA ARG A 91 -22.64 -2.85 4.97
C ARG A 91 -21.49 -2.42 4.08
N VAL A 92 -21.43 -2.94 2.87
CA VAL A 92 -20.40 -2.65 1.90
C VAL A 92 -20.28 -1.13 1.66
N TRP A 93 -21.38 -0.43 1.40
CA TRP A 93 -21.32 1.02 1.20
C TRP A 93 -20.82 1.78 2.45
N GLU A 94 -21.14 1.32 3.66
CA GLU A 94 -20.66 1.92 4.90
C GLU A 94 -19.16 1.67 5.12
N ASN A 95 -18.66 0.51 4.67
CA ASN A 95 -17.24 0.24 4.62
C ASN A 95 -16.53 1.21 3.67
N VAL A 96 -17.04 1.38 2.46
CA VAL A 96 -16.46 2.29 1.45
C VAL A 96 -16.51 3.73 1.94
N ALA A 97 -17.67 4.19 2.42
CA ALA A 97 -17.88 5.55 2.92
C ALA A 97 -17.35 5.81 4.33
N PHE A 98 -16.65 4.84 4.96
CA PHE A 98 -16.30 4.91 6.39
C PHE A 98 -15.68 6.23 6.81
N ARG A 99 -14.75 6.76 6.01
CA ARG A 99 -14.08 8.04 6.25
C ARG A 99 -14.93 9.25 5.89
N LEU A 100 -15.82 9.10 4.91
CA LEU A 100 -16.75 10.15 4.49
C LEU A 100 -17.91 10.36 5.49
N MET A 101 -18.05 9.47 6.44
CA MET A 101 -19.04 9.60 7.54
C MET A 101 -18.43 10.11 8.84
N ARG A 102 -17.11 10.36 8.91
CA ARG A 102 -16.36 10.68 10.12
C ARG A 102 -15.23 11.69 9.86
N GLY A 103 -14.86 12.42 10.93
CA GLY A 103 -13.71 13.32 10.93
C GLY A 103 -13.84 14.49 9.94
N PRO A 104 -12.70 15.04 9.48
CA PRO A 104 -12.66 16.25 8.67
C PRO A 104 -13.26 16.08 7.26
N LEU A 105 -13.38 14.84 6.78
CA LEU A 105 -13.95 14.52 5.46
C LEU A 105 -15.45 14.20 5.50
N LYS A 106 -16.11 14.43 6.65
CA LYS A 106 -17.51 14.06 6.86
C LYS A 106 -18.44 14.71 5.85
N ARG A 107 -19.32 13.90 5.26
CA ARG A 107 -20.39 14.26 4.32
C ARG A 107 -21.75 13.85 4.89
N PRO A 108 -22.84 14.40 4.39
CA PRO A 108 -24.19 13.86 4.61
C PRO A 108 -24.25 12.39 4.24
N LYS A 109 -25.09 11.62 4.96
CA LYS A 109 -25.16 10.16 4.80
C LYS A 109 -25.52 9.73 3.37
N ASP A 110 -26.48 10.44 2.76
CA ASP A 110 -26.93 10.11 1.40
C ASP A 110 -25.85 10.39 0.37
N GLU A 111 -25.15 11.54 0.47
CA GLU A 111 -24.00 11.88 -0.37
C GLU A 111 -22.86 10.85 -0.20
N ALA A 112 -22.54 10.47 1.04
CA ALA A 112 -21.53 9.45 1.32
C ALA A 112 -21.87 8.09 0.71
N ARG A 113 -23.17 7.72 0.70
CA ARG A 113 -23.65 6.50 0.06
C ARG A 113 -23.56 6.57 -1.47
N GLU A 114 -23.92 7.69 -2.07
CA GLU A 114 -23.79 7.92 -3.51
C GLU A 114 -22.34 7.80 -3.98
N ILE A 115 -21.41 8.45 -3.26
CA ILE A 115 -19.96 8.32 -3.52
C ILE A 115 -19.53 6.86 -3.39
N ALA A 116 -19.96 6.16 -2.35
CA ALA A 116 -19.59 4.76 -2.17
C ALA A 116 -20.05 3.88 -3.32
N VAL A 117 -21.29 4.07 -3.80
CA VAL A 117 -21.82 3.32 -4.96
C VAL A 117 -21.05 3.65 -6.24
N GLU A 118 -20.68 4.90 -6.44
CA GLU A 118 -19.82 5.30 -7.57
C GLU A 118 -18.46 4.59 -7.52
N LYS A 119 -17.79 4.59 -6.35
CA LYS A 119 -16.48 3.92 -6.21
C LYS A 119 -16.58 2.41 -6.31
N LEU A 120 -17.70 1.80 -5.91
CA LEU A 120 -17.97 0.37 -6.17
C LEU A 120 -18.05 0.07 -7.66
N ARG A 121 -18.75 0.89 -8.45
CA ARG A 121 -18.79 0.75 -9.92
C ARG A 121 -17.40 0.87 -10.54
N ARG A 122 -16.57 1.80 -10.04
CA ARG A 122 -15.20 2.00 -10.52
C ARG A 122 -14.30 0.78 -10.33
N VAL A 123 -14.56 -0.03 -9.30
CA VAL A 123 -13.84 -1.30 -9.07
C VAL A 123 -14.58 -2.51 -9.67
N GLY A 124 -15.58 -2.29 -10.54
CA GLY A 124 -16.31 -3.34 -11.25
C GLY A 124 -17.31 -4.11 -10.38
N LEU A 125 -17.87 -3.44 -9.34
CA LEU A 125 -18.96 -3.99 -8.53
C LEU A 125 -20.26 -3.23 -8.80
N GLY A 126 -21.35 -3.96 -8.99
CA GLY A 126 -22.67 -3.36 -9.21
C GLY A 126 -23.26 -2.71 -7.96
N PRO A 127 -24.25 -1.79 -8.14
CA PRO A 127 -24.87 -1.08 -7.04
C PRO A 127 -25.58 -2.00 -6.04
N GLU A 128 -26.03 -3.18 -6.46
CA GLU A 128 -26.63 -4.21 -5.61
C GLU A 128 -25.68 -4.72 -4.53
N THR A 129 -24.36 -4.64 -4.76
CA THR A 129 -23.36 -5.02 -3.79
C THR A 129 -23.33 -4.09 -2.57
N ALA A 130 -23.80 -2.85 -2.72
CA ALA A 130 -23.71 -1.82 -1.69
C ALA A 130 -24.38 -2.21 -0.37
N ASP A 131 -25.50 -2.92 -0.43
CA ASP A 131 -26.31 -3.27 0.75
C ASP A 131 -25.94 -4.64 1.35
N LEU A 132 -25.01 -5.39 0.74
CA LEU A 132 -24.48 -6.63 1.28
C LEU A 132 -23.53 -6.39 2.46
N PHE A 133 -23.29 -7.45 3.23
CA PHE A 133 -22.26 -7.48 4.28
C PHE A 133 -20.99 -8.19 3.77
N PRO A 134 -19.81 -7.93 4.36
CA PRO A 134 -18.55 -8.57 3.95
C PRO A 134 -18.61 -10.11 3.89
N ALA A 135 -19.36 -10.76 4.78
CA ALA A 135 -19.51 -12.21 4.80
C ALA A 135 -20.25 -12.79 3.57
N GLU A 136 -20.97 -11.95 2.83
CA GLU A 136 -21.71 -12.34 1.61
C GLU A 136 -20.85 -12.19 0.34
N LEU A 137 -19.60 -11.70 0.48
CA LEU A 137 -18.70 -11.40 -0.63
C LEU A 137 -17.67 -12.51 -0.81
N SER A 138 -17.31 -12.79 -2.07
CA SER A 138 -16.09 -13.56 -2.37
C SER A 138 -14.82 -12.78 -1.96
N GLY A 139 -13.69 -13.47 -1.78
CA GLY A 139 -12.42 -12.82 -1.43
C GLY A 139 -11.99 -11.75 -2.44
N GLY A 140 -12.22 -11.98 -3.73
CA GLY A 140 -11.96 -11.00 -4.79
C GLY A 140 -12.87 -9.77 -4.69
N MET A 141 -14.16 -9.95 -4.35
CA MET A 141 -15.08 -8.85 -4.10
C MET A 141 -14.68 -8.05 -2.86
N GLN A 142 -14.27 -8.71 -1.77
CA GLN A 142 -13.78 -8.03 -0.56
C GLN A 142 -12.57 -7.14 -0.85
N LYS A 143 -11.63 -7.61 -1.68
CA LYS A 143 -10.48 -6.82 -2.13
C LYS A 143 -10.91 -5.58 -2.93
N ARG A 144 -11.87 -5.74 -3.85
CA ARG A 144 -12.42 -4.63 -4.64
C ARG A 144 -13.14 -3.61 -3.75
N VAL A 145 -13.92 -4.06 -2.76
CA VAL A 145 -14.55 -3.17 -1.76
C VAL A 145 -13.48 -2.44 -0.95
N GLY A 146 -12.42 -3.14 -0.52
CA GLY A 146 -11.27 -2.52 0.15
C GLY A 146 -10.57 -1.46 -0.70
N LEU A 147 -10.45 -1.71 -2.01
CA LEU A 147 -9.92 -0.75 -2.99
C LEU A 147 -10.85 0.45 -3.15
N ALA A 148 -12.16 0.23 -3.30
CA ALA A 148 -13.16 1.30 -3.34
C ALA A 148 -13.10 2.18 -2.07
N ARG A 149 -12.95 1.58 -0.90
CA ARG A 149 -12.76 2.29 0.38
C ARG A 149 -11.47 3.12 0.39
N ALA A 150 -10.38 2.58 -0.14
CA ALA A 150 -9.09 3.28 -0.19
C ALA A 150 -9.17 4.57 -1.01
N ILE A 151 -9.98 4.59 -2.07
CA ILE A 151 -10.11 5.72 -3.00
C ILE A 151 -11.34 6.61 -2.75
N ALA A 152 -12.22 6.27 -1.82
CA ALA A 152 -13.49 6.96 -1.63
C ALA A 152 -13.36 8.45 -1.29
N ALA A 153 -12.30 8.81 -0.59
CA ALA A 153 -11.99 10.19 -0.21
C ALA A 153 -11.02 10.90 -1.17
N GLU A 154 -10.77 10.34 -2.35
CA GLU A 154 -9.85 10.87 -3.37
C GLU A 154 -8.47 11.25 -2.81
N PRO A 155 -7.76 10.31 -2.19
CA PRO A 155 -6.51 10.57 -1.52
C PRO A 155 -5.40 10.94 -2.50
N GLU A 156 -4.43 11.74 -2.04
CA GLU A 156 -3.21 12.06 -2.79
C GLU A 156 -2.22 10.87 -2.82
N ILE A 157 -2.25 10.06 -1.77
CA ILE A 157 -1.34 8.93 -1.60
C ILE A 157 -2.14 7.68 -1.26
N ILE A 158 -1.83 6.56 -1.92
CA ILE A 158 -2.49 5.29 -1.66
C ILE A 158 -1.47 4.24 -1.26
N PHE A 159 -1.73 3.58 -0.14
CA PHE A 159 -0.95 2.43 0.32
C PHE A 159 -1.68 1.12 0.00
N PHE A 160 -0.94 0.17 -0.56
CA PHE A 160 -1.42 -1.18 -0.84
C PHE A 160 -0.56 -2.19 -0.07
N ASP A 161 -1.15 -2.86 0.91
CA ASP A 161 -0.49 -3.90 1.68
C ASP A 161 -0.93 -5.27 1.17
N GLU A 162 -0.05 -5.95 0.43
CA GLU A 162 -0.27 -7.27 -0.17
C GLU A 162 -1.62 -7.38 -0.92
N PRO A 163 -1.86 -6.53 -1.95
CA PRO A 163 -3.18 -6.38 -2.55
C PRO A 163 -3.71 -7.65 -3.22
N THR A 164 -2.83 -8.52 -3.72
CA THR A 164 -3.20 -9.72 -4.48
C THR A 164 -3.07 -11.02 -3.68
N THR A 165 -2.55 -10.96 -2.46
CA THR A 165 -2.37 -12.16 -1.61
C THR A 165 -3.70 -12.88 -1.36
N GLY A 166 -3.70 -14.19 -1.58
CA GLY A 166 -4.88 -15.05 -1.39
C GLY A 166 -5.85 -15.07 -2.58
N LEU A 167 -5.50 -14.46 -3.70
CA LEU A 167 -6.24 -14.53 -4.96
C LEU A 167 -5.60 -15.51 -5.92
N ASP A 168 -6.41 -16.10 -6.80
CA ASP A 168 -5.91 -16.83 -7.96
C ASP A 168 -5.22 -15.87 -8.94
N PRO A 169 -4.37 -16.38 -9.88
CA PRO A 169 -3.61 -15.53 -10.80
C PRO A 169 -4.47 -14.64 -11.71
N ILE A 170 -5.67 -15.07 -12.09
CA ILE A 170 -6.57 -14.30 -12.96
C ILE A 170 -7.12 -13.10 -12.17
N MET A 171 -7.62 -13.36 -10.97
CA MET A 171 -8.13 -12.30 -10.08
C MET A 171 -7.03 -11.35 -9.61
N ALA A 172 -5.82 -11.86 -9.38
CA ALA A 172 -4.66 -11.02 -9.08
C ALA A 172 -4.36 -10.05 -10.23
N GLY A 173 -4.40 -10.55 -11.48
CA GLY A 173 -4.28 -9.73 -12.68
C GLY A 173 -5.33 -8.61 -12.75
N VAL A 174 -6.58 -8.93 -12.45
CA VAL A 174 -7.68 -7.93 -12.42
C VAL A 174 -7.43 -6.86 -11.38
N ILE A 175 -7.02 -7.22 -10.15
CA ILE A 175 -6.72 -6.26 -9.10
C ILE A 175 -5.52 -5.37 -9.47
N ASN A 176 -4.47 -5.95 -10.06
CA ASN A 176 -3.31 -5.19 -10.52
C ASN A 176 -3.70 -4.17 -11.61
N ALA A 177 -4.52 -4.57 -12.58
CA ALA A 177 -5.02 -3.66 -13.62
C ALA A 177 -5.83 -2.50 -13.02
N LEU A 178 -6.75 -2.80 -12.08
CA LEU A 178 -7.53 -1.78 -11.37
C LEU A 178 -6.64 -0.82 -10.57
N ILE A 179 -5.63 -1.32 -9.85
CA ILE A 179 -4.69 -0.49 -9.12
C ILE A 179 -3.95 0.46 -10.07
N ARG A 180 -3.42 -0.06 -11.19
CA ARG A 180 -2.68 0.73 -12.16
C ARG A 180 -3.55 1.81 -12.81
N GLU A 181 -4.75 1.44 -13.25
CA GLU A 181 -5.74 2.35 -13.82
C GLU A 181 -6.08 3.49 -12.84
N ILE A 182 -6.52 3.13 -11.63
CA ILE A 182 -6.94 4.09 -10.60
C ILE A 182 -5.81 5.05 -10.23
N VAL A 183 -4.60 4.53 -9.98
CA VAL A 183 -3.44 5.36 -9.62
C VAL A 183 -3.09 6.33 -10.75
N THR A 184 -3.15 5.86 -12.00
CA THR A 184 -2.84 6.68 -13.18
C THR A 184 -3.90 7.76 -13.40
N GLU A 185 -5.18 7.41 -13.36
CA GLU A 185 -6.28 8.36 -13.57
C GLU A 185 -6.40 9.42 -12.46
N MET A 186 -6.17 9.03 -11.22
CA MET A 186 -6.17 9.96 -10.09
C MET A 186 -4.92 10.83 -10.03
N GLY A 187 -3.85 10.46 -10.75
CA GLY A 187 -2.52 11.05 -10.56
C GLY A 187 -1.99 10.87 -9.13
N ALA A 188 -2.47 9.87 -8.42
CA ALA A 188 -2.09 9.60 -7.05
C ALA A 188 -0.67 9.03 -6.96
N THR A 189 -0.02 9.27 -5.84
CA THR A 189 1.24 8.59 -5.49
C THR A 189 0.92 7.27 -4.80
N ALA A 190 1.56 6.18 -5.20
CA ALA A 190 1.28 4.87 -4.63
C ALA A 190 2.51 4.24 -3.97
N ILE A 191 2.30 3.58 -2.83
CA ILE A 191 3.29 2.70 -2.21
C ILE A 191 2.63 1.34 -2.01
N THR A 192 3.22 0.32 -2.63
CA THR A 192 2.76 -1.07 -2.51
C THR A 192 3.80 -1.90 -1.81
N ILE A 193 3.37 -2.71 -0.86
CA ILE A 193 4.17 -3.78 -0.28
C ILE A 193 3.68 -5.09 -0.89
N THR A 194 4.56 -5.86 -1.51
CA THR A 194 4.24 -7.20 -1.99
C THR A 194 5.49 -8.05 -2.17
N HIS A 195 5.30 -9.35 -2.20
CA HIS A 195 6.32 -10.35 -2.59
C HIS A 195 5.97 -11.03 -3.93
N ASP A 196 4.85 -10.66 -4.55
CA ASP A 196 4.45 -11.18 -5.86
C ASP A 196 5.08 -10.36 -6.99
N MET A 197 6.02 -10.97 -7.71
CA MET A 197 6.75 -10.31 -8.80
C MET A 197 5.88 -10.00 -10.01
N THR A 198 4.77 -10.71 -10.20
CA THR A 198 3.79 -10.39 -11.25
C THR A 198 3.12 -9.06 -10.95
N SER A 199 2.69 -8.87 -9.70
CA SER A 199 2.15 -7.58 -9.24
C SER A 199 3.18 -6.46 -9.33
N VAL A 200 4.43 -6.72 -8.93
CA VAL A 200 5.52 -5.72 -9.05
C VAL A 200 5.62 -5.19 -10.47
N ARG A 201 5.72 -6.08 -11.46
CA ARG A 201 5.86 -5.68 -12.87
C ARG A 201 4.63 -4.95 -13.42
N ALA A 202 3.45 -5.28 -12.92
CA ALA A 202 2.19 -4.69 -13.38
C ALA A 202 1.96 -3.26 -12.88
N ILE A 203 2.33 -2.98 -11.61
CA ILE A 203 1.91 -1.74 -10.95
C ILE A 203 3.05 -0.75 -10.63
N ALA A 204 4.32 -1.19 -10.65
CA ALA A 204 5.45 -0.34 -10.25
C ALA A 204 5.93 0.60 -11.37
N ASP A 205 6.25 1.84 -11.01
CA ASP A 205 7.18 2.68 -11.77
C ASP A 205 8.61 2.48 -11.24
N ARG A 206 8.74 2.35 -9.92
CA ARG A 206 10.00 2.10 -9.20
C ARG A 206 9.83 0.95 -8.22
N VAL A 207 10.95 0.27 -7.98
CA VAL A 207 11.02 -0.83 -7.01
C VAL A 207 12.12 -0.53 -5.99
N ALA A 208 11.88 -0.82 -4.73
CA ALA A 208 12.88 -0.79 -3.68
C ALA A 208 12.92 -2.14 -2.96
N MET A 209 14.08 -2.73 -2.80
CA MET A 209 14.27 -3.97 -2.06
C MET A 209 14.70 -3.67 -0.63
N LEU A 210 13.85 -4.00 0.33
CA LEU A 210 14.15 -3.93 1.76
C LEU A 210 14.70 -5.28 2.23
N HIS A 211 15.96 -5.28 2.65
CA HIS A 211 16.62 -6.47 3.18
C HIS A 211 17.50 -6.06 4.38
N ASP A 212 17.43 -6.83 5.45
CA ASP A 212 18.18 -6.62 6.70
C ASP A 212 18.09 -5.17 7.23
N GLY A 213 16.90 -4.59 7.18
CA GLY A 213 16.62 -3.24 7.67
C GLY A 213 17.18 -2.10 6.81
N LEU A 214 17.67 -2.37 5.61
CA LEU A 214 18.22 -1.39 4.68
C LEU A 214 17.54 -1.47 3.31
N ILE A 215 17.50 -0.36 2.58
CA ILE A 215 17.18 -0.39 1.16
C ILE A 215 18.42 -0.90 0.41
N ARG A 216 18.39 -2.18 0.06
CA ARG A 216 19.49 -2.85 -0.62
C ARG A 216 19.67 -2.38 -2.06
N TRP A 217 18.55 -2.14 -2.73
CA TRP A 217 18.51 -1.66 -4.10
C TRP A 217 17.24 -0.83 -4.31
N SER A 218 17.33 0.19 -5.15
CA SER A 218 16.17 0.94 -5.64
C SER A 218 16.43 1.44 -7.05
N GLY A 219 15.44 1.27 -7.94
CA GLY A 219 15.54 1.68 -9.33
C GLY A 219 14.20 1.62 -10.06
N PRO A 220 14.17 2.02 -11.35
CA PRO A 220 13.03 1.80 -12.23
C PRO A 220 12.71 0.32 -12.35
N VAL A 221 11.40 -0.03 -12.48
CA VAL A 221 10.99 -1.44 -12.61
C VAL A 221 11.65 -2.15 -13.79
N GLY A 222 11.90 -1.44 -14.91
CA GLY A 222 12.57 -1.99 -16.10
C GLY A 222 14.03 -2.38 -15.89
N GLU A 223 14.69 -1.87 -14.84
CA GLU A 223 16.07 -2.19 -14.51
C GLU A 223 16.18 -3.36 -13.51
N MET A 224 15.07 -3.77 -12.92
CA MET A 224 15.04 -4.79 -11.86
C MET A 224 15.60 -6.14 -12.33
N ASP A 225 15.27 -6.57 -13.55
CA ASP A 225 15.72 -7.86 -14.09
C ASP A 225 17.19 -7.84 -14.54
N SER A 226 17.75 -6.67 -14.86
CA SER A 226 19.12 -6.47 -15.34
C SER A 226 20.12 -6.04 -14.27
N THR A 227 19.68 -5.72 -13.06
CA THR A 227 20.60 -5.33 -11.98
C THR A 227 21.56 -6.46 -11.62
N PRO A 228 22.87 -6.17 -11.43
CA PRO A 228 23.85 -7.18 -11.01
C PRO A 228 23.76 -7.53 -9.52
N ASP A 229 22.89 -6.88 -8.73
CA ASP A 229 22.78 -7.15 -7.29
C ASP A 229 22.27 -8.57 -7.03
N PRO A 230 23.07 -9.43 -6.36
CA PRO A 230 22.76 -10.84 -6.20
C PRO A 230 21.57 -11.08 -5.26
N TYR A 231 21.27 -10.16 -4.34
CA TYR A 231 20.09 -10.24 -3.45
C TYR A 231 18.82 -10.03 -4.25
N VAL A 232 18.80 -9.01 -5.11
CA VAL A 232 17.67 -8.73 -6.00
C VAL A 232 17.45 -9.91 -6.92
N GLN A 233 18.50 -10.39 -7.59
CA GLN A 233 18.42 -11.53 -8.52
C GLN A 233 17.95 -12.83 -7.85
N GLN A 234 18.40 -13.09 -6.64
CA GLN A 234 17.91 -14.24 -5.88
C GLN A 234 16.40 -14.10 -5.58
N PHE A 235 16.00 -12.93 -5.11
CA PHE A 235 14.62 -12.68 -4.67
C PHE A 235 13.63 -12.74 -5.82
N ILE A 236 13.88 -12.02 -6.91
CA ILE A 236 12.93 -11.94 -8.05
C ILE A 236 12.78 -13.26 -8.81
N HIS A 237 13.79 -14.12 -8.77
CA HIS A 237 13.76 -15.45 -9.39
C HIS A 237 13.40 -16.60 -8.41
N GLY A 238 13.16 -16.30 -7.14
CA GLY A 238 12.82 -17.29 -6.13
C GLY A 238 13.87 -18.37 -5.93
N ARG A 239 15.18 -18.04 -6.11
CA ARG A 239 16.26 -19.02 -6.01
C ARG A 239 16.49 -19.42 -4.55
N ALA A 240 16.50 -20.73 -4.28
CA ALA A 240 16.75 -21.26 -2.94
C ALA A 240 18.19 -21.03 -2.45
N THR A 241 19.14 -20.88 -3.38
CA THR A 241 20.57 -20.62 -3.11
C THR A 241 20.94 -19.19 -3.48
N GLY A 242 21.70 -18.53 -2.60
CA GLY A 242 22.15 -17.14 -2.81
C GLY A 242 22.46 -16.45 -1.48
N PRO A 243 22.68 -15.13 -1.50
CA PRO A 243 23.08 -14.39 -0.29
C PRO A 243 21.95 -14.26 0.75
N ILE A 244 20.68 -14.42 0.35
CA ILE A 244 19.55 -14.44 1.30
C ILE A 244 19.45 -15.84 1.86
N ALA A 245 19.76 -16.00 3.16
CA ALA A 245 19.61 -17.28 3.84
C ALA A 245 18.13 -17.67 3.94
N ALA A 246 17.78 -18.87 3.44
CA ALA A 246 16.47 -19.44 3.69
C ALA A 246 16.34 -19.78 5.18
N VAL A 247 15.32 -19.20 5.84
CA VAL A 247 14.99 -19.58 7.22
C VAL A 247 14.41 -20.99 7.16
N ARG A 248 15.10 -21.95 7.79
CA ARG A 248 14.65 -23.34 7.93
C ARG A 248 13.76 -23.49 9.14
#